data_71080b0a59ad8ecdc95428ee33ef5bf8
#
_entry.id   71080b0a59ad8ecdc95428ee33ef5bf8
#
_cell.length_a   1.000
_cell.length_b   1.000
_cell.length_c   1.000
_cell.angle_alpha   90.00
_cell.angle_beta   90.00
_cell.angle_gamma   90.00
#
_symmetry.space_group_name_H-M   'P 1'
#
loop_
_entity.id
_entity.type
_entity.pdbx_description
1 polymer ?
#
loop_
_entity_poly.entity_id
_entity_poly.type
_entity_poly.pdbx_seq_one_letter_code
_entity_poly.pdbx_strand_id
1 'polypeptide(L)'
;MSLIAGSAVLTLFAQVRHSEPQIPVRPTLEEEGSFSMILIPDPQSQIKFAANQPLFELQTAWIANSIGSLNVKGVLCTGDLVEQNEIRIPDGINGNQTSEEKWQAASRAFERLDDKISYVVCTGNHDYGYEKAENRLCHLPDYFPSERNSCWKKSLVETGLNYQGIPTLENAAYEFETDTWGKLLVISLEFAPRD
;
A
#
# COMPACT_ATOMS: atom_id res chain seq x y z
N MET A 1 -76.37 -3.12 -3.48
CA MET A 1 -75.17 -3.42 -4.25
C MET A 1 -73.96 -3.01 -3.42
N SER A 2 -73.30 -3.96 -2.81
CA SER A 2 -72.13 -3.72 -1.97
C SER A 2 -70.88 -4.14 -2.73
N LEU A 3 -69.96 -3.17 -3.00
CA LEU A 3 -68.68 -3.45 -3.61
C LEU A 3 -67.72 -3.91 -2.51
N ILE A 4 -67.23 -5.12 -2.61
CA ILE A 4 -66.12 -5.62 -1.80
C ILE A 4 -64.82 -5.33 -2.57
N ALA A 5 -64.02 -4.38 -2.06
CA ALA A 5 -62.71 -4.16 -2.59
C ALA A 5 -61.74 -5.17 -1.96
N GLY A 6 -61.23 -6.11 -2.75
CA GLY A 6 -60.20 -7.05 -2.36
C GLY A 6 -58.83 -6.42 -2.44
N SER A 7 -58.16 -6.27 -1.33
CA SER A 7 -56.73 -5.88 -1.28
C SER A 7 -55.85 -7.09 -1.59
N ALA A 8 -55.15 -7.06 -2.71
CA ALA A 8 -54.12 -8.04 -3.03
C ALA A 8 -52.83 -7.62 -2.34
N VAL A 9 -52.37 -8.40 -1.36
CA VAL A 9 -51.03 -8.25 -0.74
C VAL A 9 -50.03 -8.97 -1.64
N LEU A 10 -49.18 -8.21 -2.30
CA LEU A 10 -48.07 -8.75 -3.09
C LEU A 10 -46.88 -9.01 -2.15
N THR A 11 -46.62 -10.25 -1.80
CA THR A 11 -45.45 -10.63 -1.01
C THR A 11 -44.28 -10.86 -1.95
N LEU A 12 -43.32 -9.91 -1.97
CA LEU A 12 -42.06 -10.09 -2.69
C LEU A 12 -41.12 -10.94 -1.83
N PHE A 13 -40.84 -12.16 -2.26
CA PHE A 13 -39.76 -12.96 -1.71
C PHE A 13 -38.46 -12.59 -2.42
N ALA A 14 -37.56 -11.86 -1.73
CA ALA A 14 -36.20 -11.71 -2.18
C ALA A 14 -35.46 -13.04 -1.99
N GLN A 15 -35.21 -13.78 -3.06
CA GLN A 15 -34.31 -14.94 -3.04
C GLN A 15 -32.88 -14.43 -2.86
N VAL A 16 -32.34 -14.51 -1.65
CA VAL A 16 -30.91 -14.40 -1.42
C VAL A 16 -30.26 -15.63 -2.03
N ARG A 17 -29.64 -15.48 -3.19
CA ARG A 17 -28.77 -16.53 -3.73
C ARG A 17 -27.55 -16.59 -2.82
N HIS A 18 -27.49 -17.59 -1.97
CA HIS A 18 -26.25 -17.98 -1.33
C HIS A 18 -25.35 -18.54 -2.43
N SER A 19 -24.41 -17.74 -2.93
CA SER A 19 -23.28 -18.29 -3.69
C SER A 19 -22.48 -19.17 -2.71
N GLU A 20 -22.22 -20.40 -3.11
CA GLU A 20 -21.29 -21.24 -2.32
C GLU A 20 -19.98 -20.47 -2.09
N PRO A 21 -19.39 -20.56 -0.89
CA PRO A 21 -18.12 -19.91 -0.63
C PRO A 21 -17.10 -20.46 -1.61
N GLN A 22 -16.67 -19.63 -2.55
CA GLN A 22 -15.59 -20.01 -3.45
C GLN A 22 -14.33 -20.14 -2.59
N ILE A 23 -13.76 -21.34 -2.58
CA ILE A 23 -12.47 -21.58 -1.95
C ILE A 23 -11.48 -20.69 -2.71
N PRO A 24 -10.76 -19.78 -2.02
CA PRO A 24 -9.78 -18.94 -2.69
C PRO A 24 -8.74 -19.82 -3.36
N VAL A 25 -8.73 -19.83 -4.67
CA VAL A 25 -7.66 -20.49 -5.43
C VAL A 25 -6.40 -19.64 -5.21
N ARG A 26 -5.34 -20.25 -4.72
CA ARG A 26 -4.05 -19.54 -4.62
C ARG A 26 -3.61 -19.19 -6.05
N PRO A 27 -3.32 -17.92 -6.34
CA PRO A 27 -2.84 -17.56 -7.66
C PRO A 27 -1.49 -18.23 -7.92
N THR A 28 -1.32 -18.71 -9.16
CA THR A 28 -0.07 -19.31 -9.65
C THR A 28 0.25 -18.72 -11.00
N LEU A 29 1.53 -18.70 -11.35
CA LEU A 29 1.96 -18.35 -12.70
C LEU A 29 1.80 -19.56 -13.61
N GLU A 30 1.26 -19.35 -14.83
CA GLU A 30 0.98 -20.42 -15.78
C GLU A 30 2.19 -20.77 -16.66
N GLU A 31 3.07 -19.78 -16.92
CA GLU A 31 4.21 -19.94 -17.80
C GLU A 31 5.53 -20.04 -17.01
N GLU A 32 6.39 -20.97 -17.44
CA GLU A 32 7.73 -21.13 -16.90
C GLU A 32 8.56 -19.86 -17.14
N GLY A 33 9.30 -19.41 -16.13
CA GLY A 33 10.10 -18.20 -16.18
C GLY A 33 9.32 -16.90 -15.96
N SER A 34 7.99 -16.97 -15.80
CA SER A 34 7.18 -15.81 -15.42
C SER A 34 7.51 -15.34 -14.00
N PHE A 35 7.38 -14.06 -13.76
CA PHE A 35 7.53 -13.44 -12.44
C PHE A 35 6.48 -12.35 -12.24
N SER A 36 6.33 -11.88 -11.01
CA SER A 36 5.42 -10.80 -10.65
C SER A 36 6.17 -9.64 -10.00
N MET A 37 5.75 -8.42 -10.33
CA MET A 37 5.97 -7.21 -9.54
C MET A 37 4.62 -6.79 -8.97
N ILE A 38 4.53 -6.65 -7.67
CA ILE A 38 3.28 -6.25 -7.01
C ILE A 38 3.23 -4.73 -6.87
N LEU A 39 2.14 -4.12 -7.29
CA LEU A 39 1.91 -2.69 -7.12
C LEU A 39 0.89 -2.45 -6.01
N ILE A 40 1.23 -1.62 -5.04
CA ILE A 40 0.36 -1.14 -3.97
C ILE A 40 0.07 0.34 -4.25
N PRO A 41 -1.14 0.69 -4.70
CA PRO A 41 -1.50 2.10 -4.90
C PRO A 41 -2.04 2.71 -3.60
N ASP A 42 -1.65 3.92 -3.31
CA ASP A 42 -2.24 4.88 -2.37
C ASP A 42 -2.93 4.27 -1.12
N PRO A 43 -2.19 3.64 -0.18
CA PRO A 43 -2.81 2.95 0.95
C PRO A 43 -3.46 3.89 1.99
N GLN A 44 -3.32 5.21 1.84
CA GLN A 44 -3.85 6.22 2.75
C GLN A 44 -5.32 6.01 3.12
N SER A 45 -6.16 5.62 2.15
CA SER A 45 -7.59 5.41 2.38
C SER A 45 -7.89 4.27 3.33
N GLN A 46 -7.01 3.27 3.39
CA GLN A 46 -7.11 2.15 4.32
C GLN A 46 -6.52 2.49 5.69
N ILE A 47 -5.55 3.41 5.73
CA ILE A 47 -4.80 3.75 6.94
C ILE A 47 -5.48 4.83 7.76
N LYS A 48 -6.14 5.80 7.13
CA LYS A 48 -6.70 6.98 7.81
C LYS A 48 -7.77 6.69 8.86
N PHE A 49 -8.45 5.56 8.77
CA PHE A 49 -9.39 5.10 9.79
C PHE A 49 -8.89 3.81 10.44
N ALA A 50 -8.80 3.79 11.78
CA ALA A 50 -8.31 2.63 12.54
C ALA A 50 -9.05 1.32 12.16
N ALA A 51 -10.36 1.40 11.92
CA ALA A 51 -11.18 0.24 11.55
C ALA A 51 -10.79 -0.38 10.19
N ASN A 52 -10.15 0.38 9.30
CA ASN A 52 -9.76 -0.07 7.96
C ASN A 52 -8.31 -0.59 7.90
N GLN A 53 -7.47 -0.25 8.88
CA GLN A 53 -6.05 -0.64 8.89
C GLN A 53 -5.82 -2.15 8.72
N PRO A 54 -6.64 -3.04 9.31
CA PRO A 54 -6.51 -4.48 9.08
C PRO A 54 -6.62 -4.89 7.61
N LEU A 55 -7.29 -4.10 6.74
CA LEU A 55 -7.37 -4.40 5.31
C LEU A 55 -6.00 -4.25 4.64
N PHE A 56 -5.24 -3.22 4.99
CA PHE A 56 -3.89 -3.05 4.46
C PHE A 56 -2.91 -4.09 5.01
N GLU A 57 -3.02 -4.42 6.29
CA GLU A 57 -2.25 -5.50 6.88
C GLU A 57 -2.56 -6.87 6.23
N LEU A 58 -3.82 -7.12 5.86
CA LEU A 58 -4.20 -8.33 5.13
C LEU A 58 -3.58 -8.37 3.73
N GLN A 59 -3.54 -7.23 3.02
CA GLN A 59 -2.90 -7.14 1.71
C GLN A 59 -1.41 -7.47 1.79
N THR A 60 -0.67 -6.87 2.71
CA THR A 60 0.76 -7.15 2.88
C THR A 60 1.02 -8.58 3.36
N ALA A 61 0.16 -9.14 4.21
CA ALA A 61 0.21 -10.55 4.60
C ALA A 61 -0.04 -11.49 3.40
N TRP A 62 -1.01 -11.16 2.54
CA TRP A 62 -1.26 -11.92 1.32
C TRP A 62 -0.05 -11.89 0.38
N ILE A 63 0.57 -10.71 0.19
CA ILE A 63 1.79 -10.57 -0.61
C ILE A 63 2.89 -11.47 -0.03
N ALA A 64 3.17 -11.37 1.29
CA ALA A 64 4.19 -12.16 1.95
C ALA A 64 3.99 -13.68 1.77
N ASN A 65 2.73 -14.14 1.81
CA ASN A 65 2.38 -15.54 1.62
C ASN A 65 2.40 -16.00 0.14
N SER A 66 2.38 -15.05 -0.80
CA SER A 66 2.32 -15.32 -2.24
C SER A 66 3.69 -15.20 -2.93
N ILE A 67 4.75 -14.80 -2.23
CA ILE A 67 6.09 -14.56 -2.80
C ILE A 67 6.54 -15.75 -3.65
N GLY A 68 6.47 -16.96 -3.12
CA GLY A 68 6.93 -18.17 -3.84
C GLY A 68 5.98 -18.58 -4.97
N SER A 69 4.67 -18.60 -4.74
CA SER A 69 3.69 -19.06 -5.73
C SER A 69 3.57 -18.12 -6.94
N LEU A 70 3.85 -16.83 -6.75
CA LEU A 70 3.81 -15.83 -7.80
C LEU A 70 5.21 -15.39 -8.26
N ASN A 71 6.27 -16.05 -7.82
CA ASN A 71 7.66 -15.67 -8.12
C ASN A 71 7.85 -14.15 -8.02
N VAL A 72 7.39 -13.55 -6.89
CA VAL A 72 7.42 -12.10 -6.72
C VAL A 72 8.87 -11.63 -6.60
N LYS A 73 9.28 -10.70 -7.46
CA LYS A 73 10.64 -10.13 -7.45
C LYS A 73 10.74 -8.84 -6.65
N GLY A 74 9.64 -8.11 -6.50
CA GLY A 74 9.58 -6.88 -5.73
C GLY A 74 8.17 -6.37 -5.52
N VAL A 75 8.01 -5.45 -4.57
CA VAL A 75 6.75 -4.75 -4.28
C VAL A 75 6.99 -3.26 -4.45
N LEU A 76 6.11 -2.58 -5.15
CA LEU A 76 6.19 -1.15 -5.44
C LEU A 76 4.99 -0.45 -4.81
N CYS A 77 5.23 0.51 -3.90
CA CYS A 77 4.19 1.38 -3.37
C CYS A 77 4.33 2.76 -4.00
N THR A 78 3.25 3.27 -4.59
CA THR A 78 3.28 4.48 -5.42
C THR A 78 3.19 5.78 -4.64
N GLY A 79 3.16 5.73 -3.32
CA GLY A 79 3.06 6.90 -2.44
C GLY A 79 1.70 7.03 -1.79
N ASP A 80 1.44 8.21 -1.23
CA ASP A 80 0.27 8.50 -0.41
C ASP A 80 0.08 7.43 0.67
N LEU A 81 1.16 7.17 1.43
CA LEU A 81 1.19 6.21 2.52
C LEU A 81 0.26 6.63 3.66
N VAL A 82 0.15 7.93 3.87
CA VAL A 82 -0.73 8.55 4.87
C VAL A 82 -1.63 9.61 4.23
N GLU A 83 -2.78 9.86 4.83
CA GLU A 83 -3.71 10.90 4.34
C GLU A 83 -3.20 12.31 4.62
N GLN A 84 -2.45 12.48 5.73
CA GLN A 84 -1.90 13.76 6.17
C GLN A 84 -0.64 13.49 6.96
N ASN A 85 0.42 14.24 6.66
CA ASN A 85 1.74 13.98 7.23
C ASN A 85 1.91 14.50 8.68
N GLU A 86 1.26 15.60 9.09
CA GLU A 86 1.48 16.24 10.41
C GLU A 86 0.22 16.61 11.20
N ILE A 87 -0.92 15.94 10.98
CA ILE A 87 -2.14 16.18 11.75
C ILE A 87 -2.02 15.60 13.16
N ARG A 88 -2.20 16.44 14.17
CA ARG A 88 -2.19 16.04 15.59
C ARG A 88 -3.58 15.78 16.14
N ILE A 89 -4.60 16.44 15.58
CA ILE A 89 -6.01 16.30 16.01
C ILE A 89 -6.80 15.85 14.78
N PRO A 90 -7.29 14.61 14.76
CA PRO A 90 -8.11 14.11 13.67
C PRO A 90 -9.42 14.89 13.55
N ASP A 91 -9.84 15.20 12.33
CA ASP A 91 -11.10 15.91 12.03
C ASP A 91 -12.31 14.98 11.83
N GLY A 92 -12.08 13.67 11.77
CA GLY A 92 -13.11 12.65 11.52
C GLY A 92 -13.53 12.53 10.04
N ILE A 93 -13.12 13.45 9.18
CA ILE A 93 -13.38 13.44 7.73
C ILE A 93 -12.21 12.82 6.98
N ASN A 94 -11.01 13.33 7.25
CA ASN A 94 -9.76 12.84 6.67
C ASN A 94 -9.12 11.73 7.52
N GLY A 95 -9.86 11.19 8.45
CA GLY A 95 -9.48 10.08 9.30
C GLY A 95 -9.78 10.31 10.78
N ASN A 96 -9.68 9.25 11.56
CA ASN A 96 -9.83 9.28 13.02
C ASN A 96 -8.51 8.97 13.74
N GLN A 97 -7.38 9.12 13.03
CA GLN A 97 -6.04 8.86 13.52
C GLN A 97 -5.18 10.11 13.38
N THR A 98 -4.27 10.33 14.32
CA THR A 98 -3.18 11.29 14.16
C THR A 98 -2.25 10.86 13.04
N SER A 99 -1.44 11.77 12.52
CA SER A 99 -0.44 11.40 11.50
C SER A 99 0.57 10.40 12.02
N GLU A 100 1.00 10.52 13.27
CA GLU A 100 1.88 9.54 13.92
C GLU A 100 1.25 8.13 13.92
N GLU A 101 -0.02 8.00 14.30
CA GLU A 101 -0.74 6.72 14.27
C GLU A 101 -0.89 6.17 12.86
N LYS A 102 -1.10 7.05 11.86
CA LYS A 102 -1.17 6.66 10.44
C LYS A 102 0.19 6.12 9.94
N TRP A 103 1.28 6.84 10.23
CA TRP A 103 2.63 6.40 9.87
C TRP A 103 3.02 5.10 10.55
N GLN A 104 2.69 4.95 11.84
CA GLN A 104 2.87 3.68 12.56
C GLN A 104 2.07 2.55 11.92
N ALA A 105 0.84 2.80 11.50
CA ALA A 105 0.02 1.79 10.84
C ALA A 105 0.58 1.38 9.47
N ALA A 106 1.04 2.35 8.66
CA ALA A 106 1.73 2.07 7.41
C ALA A 106 2.97 1.21 7.66
N SER A 107 3.81 1.63 8.59
CA SER A 107 5.03 0.91 8.98
C SER A 107 4.74 -0.53 9.41
N ARG A 108 3.78 -0.76 10.33
CA ARG A 108 3.40 -2.11 10.78
C ARG A 108 2.91 -3.01 9.64
N ALA A 109 2.19 -2.46 8.67
CA ALA A 109 1.76 -3.25 7.53
C ALA A 109 2.95 -3.74 6.69
N PHE A 110 3.94 -2.89 6.46
CA PHE A 110 5.16 -3.24 5.71
C PHE A 110 6.11 -4.18 6.48
N GLU A 111 6.09 -4.21 7.83
CA GLU A 111 6.86 -5.18 8.63
C GLU A 111 6.62 -6.64 8.21
N ARG A 112 5.45 -6.93 7.64
CA ARG A 112 5.14 -8.27 7.10
C ARG A 112 5.99 -8.65 5.90
N LEU A 113 6.57 -7.67 5.21
CA LEU A 113 7.42 -7.82 4.02
C LEU A 113 8.91 -7.74 4.38
N ASP A 114 9.25 -7.13 5.53
CA ASP A 114 10.63 -7.00 5.97
C ASP A 114 11.33 -8.37 6.04
N ASP A 115 12.57 -8.41 5.58
CA ASP A 115 13.43 -9.58 5.52
C ASP A 115 12.91 -10.75 4.63
N LYS A 116 11.81 -10.54 3.92
CA LYS A 116 11.22 -11.53 3.02
C LYS A 116 11.33 -11.13 1.56
N ILE A 117 11.14 -9.83 1.27
CA ILE A 117 11.19 -9.31 -0.09
C ILE A 117 11.57 -7.84 -0.07
N SER A 118 12.27 -7.41 -1.11
CA SER A 118 12.52 -5.98 -1.34
C SER A 118 11.25 -5.27 -1.78
N TYR A 119 11.02 -4.10 -1.21
CA TYR A 119 9.95 -3.22 -1.64
C TYR A 119 10.47 -1.80 -1.84
N VAL A 120 9.78 -1.05 -2.67
CA VAL A 120 9.99 0.38 -2.92
C VAL A 120 8.84 1.13 -2.29
N VAL A 121 9.14 2.14 -1.50
CA VAL A 121 8.16 3.09 -0.96
C VAL A 121 8.42 4.45 -1.57
N CYS A 122 7.53 4.86 -2.46
CA CYS A 122 7.54 6.22 -3.00
C CYS A 122 6.76 7.15 -2.06
N THR A 123 6.90 8.44 -2.26
CA THR A 123 6.07 9.46 -1.61
C THR A 123 5.09 10.05 -2.62
N GLY A 124 3.86 10.29 -2.15
CA GLY A 124 2.86 11.08 -2.87
C GLY A 124 2.70 12.46 -2.24
N ASN A 125 1.73 13.23 -2.71
CA ASN A 125 1.53 14.59 -2.21
C ASN A 125 0.99 14.65 -0.77
N HIS A 126 0.27 13.62 -0.31
CA HIS A 126 -0.26 13.54 1.06
C HIS A 126 0.81 13.21 2.11
N ASP A 127 1.95 12.69 1.68
CA ASP A 127 3.08 12.35 2.56
C ASP A 127 3.94 13.56 2.94
N TYR A 128 3.62 14.77 2.42
CA TYR A 128 4.36 16.00 2.66
C TYR A 128 3.52 17.09 3.29
N GLY A 129 4.18 17.93 4.09
CA GLY A 129 3.58 19.11 4.67
C GLY A 129 2.65 18.83 5.83
N TYR A 130 1.77 19.78 6.12
CA TYR A 130 0.81 19.64 7.20
C TYR A 130 -0.34 18.72 6.78
N GLU A 131 -0.99 19.02 5.68
CA GLU A 131 -2.07 18.24 5.12
C GLU A 131 -1.66 17.58 3.81
N LYS A 132 -1.19 18.38 2.82
CA LYS A 132 -1.00 17.91 1.45
C LYS A 132 -0.02 18.80 0.68
N ALA A 133 1.26 18.51 0.79
CA ALA A 133 2.34 19.17 0.04
C ALA A 133 2.47 20.70 0.22
N GLU A 134 2.05 21.27 1.36
CA GLU A 134 2.27 22.69 1.66
C GLU A 134 3.75 23.04 1.88
N ASN A 135 4.52 22.04 2.22
CA ASN A 135 5.97 22.12 2.33
C ASN A 135 6.63 20.83 1.87
N ARG A 136 7.94 20.70 2.05
CA ARG A 136 8.72 19.54 1.59
C ARG A 136 9.18 18.63 2.73
N LEU A 137 8.56 18.72 3.90
CA LEU A 137 8.88 17.87 5.04
C LEU A 137 8.02 16.61 5.00
N CYS A 138 8.66 15.47 5.17
CA CYS A 138 8.04 14.14 5.14
C CYS A 138 8.59 13.30 6.29
N HIS A 139 7.73 12.50 6.92
CA HIS A 139 8.11 11.57 7.96
C HIS A 139 8.51 10.18 7.46
N LEU A 140 8.54 9.97 6.14
CA LEU A 140 8.96 8.67 5.59
C LEU A 140 10.29 8.17 6.18
N PRO A 141 11.36 8.99 6.31
CA PRO A 141 12.63 8.51 6.84
C PRO A 141 12.57 8.01 8.30
N ASP A 142 11.65 8.54 9.09
CA ASP A 142 11.47 8.15 10.49
C ASP A 142 10.90 6.72 10.63
N TYR A 143 10.12 6.28 9.64
CA TYR A 143 9.41 5.00 9.65
C TYR A 143 10.00 3.98 8.68
N PHE A 144 10.73 4.44 7.67
CA PHE A 144 11.36 3.62 6.64
C PHE A 144 12.83 4.00 6.45
N PRO A 145 13.67 3.81 7.49
CA PRO A 145 15.11 4.01 7.34
C PRO A 145 15.69 3.00 6.35
N SER A 146 16.74 3.36 5.62
CA SER A 146 17.33 2.57 4.53
C SER A 146 17.89 1.20 4.96
N GLU A 147 18.16 1.02 6.24
CA GLU A 147 18.65 -0.22 6.84
C GLU A 147 17.56 -1.16 7.38
N ARG A 148 16.30 -0.73 7.36
CA ARG A 148 15.17 -1.47 7.95
C ARG A 148 14.99 -2.86 7.36
N ASN A 149 15.00 -2.99 6.05
CA ASN A 149 14.76 -4.26 5.36
C ASN A 149 16.07 -4.87 4.88
N SER A 150 16.45 -6.02 5.38
CA SER A 150 17.69 -6.69 5.01
C SER A 150 17.75 -7.09 3.53
N CYS A 151 16.61 -7.27 2.86
CA CYS A 151 16.53 -7.54 1.43
C CYS A 151 17.06 -6.39 0.59
N TRP A 152 17.01 -5.14 1.08
CA TRP A 152 17.56 -3.96 0.40
C TRP A 152 19.08 -4.03 0.19
N LYS A 153 19.82 -4.81 1.00
CA LYS A 153 21.25 -5.04 0.79
C LYS A 153 21.58 -5.58 -0.61
N LYS A 154 20.60 -6.21 -1.28
CA LYS A 154 20.77 -6.78 -2.61
C LYS A 154 20.14 -5.91 -3.71
N SER A 155 19.12 -5.14 -3.39
CA SER A 155 18.33 -4.42 -4.37
C SER A 155 18.49 -2.91 -4.34
N LEU A 156 18.73 -2.30 -3.18
CA LEU A 156 18.95 -0.85 -3.07
C LEU A 156 20.33 -0.52 -3.61
N VAL A 157 20.39 0.22 -4.71
CA VAL A 157 21.63 0.61 -5.37
C VAL A 157 22.17 1.88 -4.75
N GLU A 158 21.31 2.87 -4.58
CA GLU A 158 21.68 4.20 -4.09
C GLU A 158 20.48 4.93 -3.49
N THR A 159 20.72 5.80 -2.52
CA THR A 159 19.77 6.77 -2.00
C THR A 159 20.21 8.17 -2.40
N GLY A 160 19.28 8.95 -2.96
CA GLY A 160 19.49 10.37 -3.24
C GLY A 160 19.17 11.24 -2.03
N LEU A 161 19.58 12.50 -2.12
CA LEU A 161 19.28 13.49 -1.08
C LEU A 161 17.83 13.96 -1.20
N ASN A 162 17.11 14.00 -0.09
CA ASN A 162 15.80 14.63 -0.04
C ASN A 162 15.92 16.17 0.05
N TYR A 163 14.80 16.88 0.17
CA TYR A 163 14.76 18.33 0.32
C TYR A 163 15.64 18.88 1.46
N GLN A 164 15.82 18.12 2.52
CA GLN A 164 16.64 18.49 3.69
C GLN A 164 18.14 18.19 3.50
N GLY A 165 18.54 17.62 2.37
CA GLY A 165 19.91 17.21 2.08
C GLY A 165 20.32 15.91 2.81
N ILE A 166 19.36 15.06 3.14
CA ILE A 166 19.57 13.79 3.84
C ILE A 166 19.34 12.65 2.84
N PRO A 167 20.24 11.63 2.75
CA PRO A 167 20.01 10.44 1.93
C PRO A 167 18.83 9.63 2.50
N THR A 168 17.79 9.43 1.71
CA THR A 168 16.56 8.73 2.14
C THR A 168 15.96 7.92 1.01
N LEU A 169 14.96 7.07 1.32
CA LEU A 169 14.22 6.30 0.32
C LEU A 169 13.24 7.16 -0.49
N GLU A 170 13.05 8.44 -0.16
CA GLU A 170 12.26 9.37 -0.97
C GLU A 170 12.83 9.49 -2.39
N ASN A 171 14.18 9.50 -2.49
CA ASN A 171 14.91 9.44 -3.75
C ASN A 171 15.84 8.24 -3.71
N ALA A 172 15.51 7.17 -4.41
CA ALA A 172 16.28 5.94 -4.35
C ALA A 172 16.22 5.14 -5.65
N ALA A 173 17.30 4.43 -5.96
CA ALA A 173 17.40 3.53 -7.08
C ALA A 173 17.49 2.09 -6.60
N TYR A 174 16.70 1.21 -7.21
CA TYR A 174 16.64 -0.21 -6.91
C TYR A 174 16.87 -1.05 -8.16
N GLU A 175 17.56 -2.17 -7.99
CA GLU A 175 17.76 -3.16 -9.04
C GLU A 175 17.13 -4.48 -8.62
N PHE A 176 16.27 -5.05 -9.46
CA PHE A 176 15.64 -6.34 -9.24
C PHE A 176 16.10 -7.32 -10.32
N GLU A 177 16.63 -8.47 -9.90
CA GLU A 177 16.98 -9.55 -10.83
C GLU A 177 15.72 -10.35 -11.18
N THR A 178 15.55 -10.60 -12.49
CA THR A 178 14.45 -11.39 -13.02
C THR A 178 14.98 -12.58 -13.83
N ASP A 179 14.18 -13.64 -13.91
CA ASP A 179 14.61 -14.88 -14.55
C ASP A 179 14.70 -14.76 -16.07
N THR A 180 13.91 -13.84 -16.67
CA THR A 180 13.77 -13.72 -18.12
C THR A 180 14.21 -12.38 -18.71
N TRP A 181 14.06 -11.28 -17.95
CA TRP A 181 14.34 -9.93 -18.44
C TRP A 181 15.68 -9.37 -17.94
N GLY A 182 16.44 -10.16 -17.18
CA GLY A 182 17.65 -9.69 -16.55
C GLY A 182 17.34 -8.71 -15.41
N LYS A 183 18.04 -7.59 -15.36
CA LYS A 183 17.92 -6.61 -14.28
C LYS A 183 16.93 -5.51 -14.62
N LEU A 184 16.00 -5.26 -13.71
CA LEU A 184 15.05 -4.15 -13.77
C LEU A 184 15.54 -3.04 -12.84
N LEU A 185 15.76 -1.85 -13.37
CA LEU A 185 16.03 -0.65 -12.60
C LEU A 185 14.71 0.05 -12.27
N VAL A 186 14.47 0.29 -10.99
CA VAL A 186 13.33 1.06 -10.48
C VAL A 186 13.87 2.28 -9.76
N ILE A 187 13.37 3.46 -10.10
CA ILE A 187 13.76 4.71 -9.48
C ILE A 187 12.54 5.29 -8.76
N SER A 188 12.66 5.49 -7.45
CA SER A 188 11.74 6.26 -6.64
C SER A 188 12.20 7.71 -6.63
N LEU A 189 11.28 8.63 -6.88
CA LEU A 189 11.54 10.07 -6.77
C LEU A 189 10.54 10.67 -5.79
N GLU A 190 11.01 11.62 -4.99
CA GLU A 190 10.14 12.39 -4.11
C GLU A 190 9.05 13.11 -4.92
N PHE A 191 7.87 13.31 -4.32
CA PHE A 191 6.81 14.10 -4.97
C PHE A 191 7.29 15.51 -5.32
N ALA A 192 7.09 15.91 -6.59
CA ALA A 192 7.58 17.16 -7.17
C ALA A 192 9.09 17.39 -6.91
N PRO A 193 9.97 16.53 -7.45
CA PRO A 193 11.42 16.67 -7.29
C PRO A 193 11.89 18.02 -7.86
N ARG A 194 13.01 18.52 -7.35
CA ARG A 194 13.65 19.72 -7.89
C ARG A 194 14.45 19.40 -9.14
N ASP A 195 14.59 20.41 -9.99
CA ASP A 195 15.51 20.42 -11.14
C ASP A 195 16.97 20.40 -10.70
#